data_6a8d37103c65ebc78713eece595110f7
#
_entry.id   6a8d37103c65ebc78713eece595110f7
#
_cell.length_a   1.000
_cell.length_b   1.000
_cell.length_c   1.000
_cell.angle_alpha   90.00
_cell.angle_beta   90.00
_cell.angle_gamma   90.00
#
_symmetry.space_group_name_H-M   'P 1'
#
loop_
_entity.id
_entity.type
_entity.pdbx_description
1 polymer ?
#
loop_
_entity_poly.entity_id
_entity_poly.type
_entity_poly.pdbx_seq_one_letter_code
_entity_poly.pdbx_strand_id
1 'polypeptide(L)'
;MASISKRDPKRVVIDSSTFPQATASIMQTLRASTLNLNPQQEGTRIYVAIPKVTRETRETLAKSARNKMNETKIELRNIQNEYTKKVVDKQNKGASSISKDDFEGVKNVIMAVEQQFLLVAEEDTQKKQKDLLNKT
;
A
#
# COMPACT_ATOMS: atom_id res chain seq x y z
N MET A 1 9.54 -25.75 1.11
CA MET A 1 9.27 -24.37 0.65
C MET A 1 9.52 -24.28 -0.85
N ALA A 2 8.68 -23.55 -1.61
CA ALA A 2 8.98 -23.27 -3.02
C ALA A 2 10.11 -22.23 -3.12
N SER A 3 11.01 -22.39 -4.10
CA SER A 3 12.05 -21.41 -4.38
C SER A 3 11.64 -20.51 -5.53
N ILE A 4 11.95 -19.21 -5.42
CA ILE A 4 11.68 -18.24 -6.48
C ILE A 4 13.02 -17.76 -7.03
N SER A 5 13.22 -17.92 -8.33
CA SER A 5 14.42 -17.46 -9.03
C SER A 5 14.05 -16.55 -10.19
N LYS A 6 14.80 -15.47 -10.33
CA LYS A 6 14.68 -14.54 -11.46
C LYS A 6 15.88 -14.77 -12.39
N ARG A 7 15.71 -15.66 -13.38
CA ARG A 7 16.77 -15.95 -14.36
C ARG A 7 16.90 -14.87 -15.43
N ASP A 8 15.79 -14.23 -15.79
CA ASP A 8 15.72 -13.14 -16.76
C ASP A 8 14.98 -11.95 -16.17
N PRO A 9 15.29 -10.70 -16.57
CA PRO A 9 14.55 -9.52 -16.13
C PRO A 9 13.05 -9.56 -16.47
N LYS A 10 12.66 -10.43 -17.43
CA LYS A 10 11.28 -10.56 -17.93
C LYS A 10 10.58 -11.86 -17.52
N ARG A 11 11.26 -12.76 -16.77
CA ARG A 11 10.72 -14.05 -16.41
C ARG A 11 11.09 -14.43 -14.98
N VAL A 12 10.10 -14.81 -14.21
CA VAL A 12 10.26 -15.38 -12.86
C VAL A 12 9.95 -16.88 -12.94
N VAL A 13 10.77 -17.69 -12.30
CA VAL A 13 10.58 -19.13 -12.18
C VAL A 13 10.32 -19.46 -10.71
N ILE A 14 9.21 -20.12 -10.46
CA ILE A 14 8.85 -20.65 -9.14
C ILE A 14 9.03 -22.16 -9.22
N ASP A 15 9.95 -22.69 -8.42
CA ASP A 15 10.22 -24.11 -8.34
C ASP A 15 9.59 -24.68 -7.06
N SER A 16 8.61 -25.56 -7.23
CA SER A 16 7.89 -26.24 -6.15
C SER A 16 8.27 -27.73 -6.04
N SER A 17 9.44 -28.12 -6.55
CA SER A 17 9.89 -29.52 -6.52
C SER A 17 9.94 -30.12 -5.12
N THR A 18 10.24 -29.32 -4.10
CA THR A 18 10.23 -29.74 -2.68
C THR A 18 8.80 -29.91 -2.13
N PHE A 19 7.78 -29.32 -2.78
CA PHE A 19 6.39 -29.36 -2.34
C PHE A 19 5.42 -29.40 -3.55
N PRO A 20 5.36 -30.53 -4.28
CA PRO A 20 4.58 -30.61 -5.53
C PRO A 20 3.09 -30.34 -5.36
N GLN A 21 2.52 -30.70 -4.18
CA GLN A 21 1.12 -30.44 -3.88
C GLN A 21 0.74 -28.96 -3.79
N ALA A 22 1.71 -28.07 -3.56
CA ALA A 22 1.45 -26.62 -3.52
C ALA A 22 1.34 -25.99 -4.91
N THR A 23 1.77 -26.71 -5.97
CA THR A 23 1.82 -26.18 -7.35
C THR A 23 0.46 -25.69 -7.83
N ALA A 24 -0.59 -26.47 -7.57
CA ALA A 24 -1.96 -26.13 -7.97
C ALA A 24 -2.46 -24.86 -7.28
N SER A 25 -2.24 -24.74 -5.97
CA SER A 25 -2.63 -23.55 -5.18
C SER A 25 -1.86 -22.31 -5.62
N ILE A 26 -0.56 -22.44 -5.91
CA ILE A 26 0.27 -21.34 -6.43
C ILE A 26 -0.28 -20.88 -7.78
N MET A 27 -0.58 -21.82 -8.69
CA MET A 27 -1.15 -21.49 -10.01
C MET A 27 -2.48 -20.77 -9.89
N GLN A 28 -3.37 -21.22 -9.03
CA GLN A 28 -4.67 -20.60 -8.80
C GLN A 28 -4.52 -19.16 -8.27
N THR A 29 -3.64 -18.98 -7.28
CA THR A 29 -3.37 -17.65 -6.70
C THR A 29 -2.77 -16.68 -7.73
N LEU A 30 -1.84 -17.16 -8.56
CA LEU A 30 -1.24 -16.35 -9.62
C LEU A 30 -2.26 -15.94 -10.69
N ARG A 31 -3.18 -16.82 -11.07
CA ARG A 31 -4.26 -16.51 -12.03
C ARG A 31 -5.29 -15.55 -11.45
N ALA A 32 -5.59 -15.67 -10.15
CA ALA A 32 -6.52 -14.78 -9.46
C ALA A 32 -5.93 -13.40 -9.15
N SER A 33 -4.60 -13.22 -9.33
CA SER A 33 -3.94 -11.95 -9.06
C SER A 33 -4.36 -10.87 -10.06
N THR A 34 -4.49 -9.62 -9.57
CA THR A 34 -4.82 -8.44 -10.38
C THR A 34 -3.69 -8.00 -11.33
N LEU A 35 -2.56 -8.71 -11.33
CA LEU A 35 -1.37 -8.37 -12.11
C LEU A 35 -1.42 -8.85 -13.58
N ASN A 36 -2.52 -9.48 -14.00
CA ASN A 36 -2.69 -10.05 -15.34
C ASN A 36 -1.52 -10.96 -15.76
N LEU A 37 -1.04 -11.77 -14.82
CA LEU A 37 0.03 -12.72 -15.05
C LEU A 37 -0.52 -13.91 -15.82
N ASN A 38 0.28 -14.41 -16.77
CA ASN A 38 -0.03 -15.65 -17.49
C ASN A 38 0.98 -16.75 -17.06
N PRO A 39 0.74 -17.41 -15.90
CA PRO A 39 1.62 -18.45 -15.42
C PRO A 39 1.51 -19.72 -16.28
N GLN A 40 2.65 -20.27 -16.68
CA GLN A 40 2.76 -21.55 -17.40
C GLN A 40 3.43 -22.58 -16.50
N GLN A 41 2.84 -23.75 -16.41
CA GLN A 41 3.36 -24.84 -15.58
C GLN A 41 4.07 -25.88 -16.44
N GLU A 42 5.29 -26.24 -16.03
CA GLU A 42 6.04 -27.38 -16.56
C GLU A 42 6.46 -28.29 -15.39
N GLY A 43 5.75 -29.37 -15.20
CA GLY A 43 5.95 -30.26 -14.05
C GLY A 43 5.76 -29.52 -12.71
N THR A 44 6.83 -29.45 -11.90
CA THR A 44 6.86 -28.73 -10.61
C THR A 44 7.34 -27.30 -10.72
N ARG A 45 7.62 -26.80 -11.92
CA ARG A 45 8.07 -25.44 -12.18
C ARG A 45 6.97 -24.59 -12.80
N ILE A 46 6.83 -23.37 -12.31
CA ILE A 46 5.89 -22.38 -12.82
C ILE A 46 6.69 -21.22 -13.39
N TYR A 47 6.47 -20.94 -14.66
CA TYR A 47 7.09 -19.82 -15.36
C TYR A 47 6.09 -18.67 -15.42
N VAL A 48 6.49 -17.52 -14.89
CA VAL A 48 5.69 -16.30 -14.91
C VAL A 48 6.38 -15.27 -15.76
N ALA A 49 5.81 -14.94 -16.91
CA ALA A 49 6.29 -13.85 -17.74
C ALA A 49 5.88 -12.52 -17.10
N ILE A 50 6.85 -11.60 -16.93
CA ILE A 50 6.56 -10.24 -16.48
C ILE A 50 6.13 -9.45 -17.73
N PRO A 51 4.86 -8.99 -17.78
CA PRO A 51 4.39 -8.23 -18.94
C PRO A 51 5.18 -6.92 -19.08
N LYS A 52 5.37 -6.47 -20.31
CA LYS A 52 5.94 -5.15 -20.56
C LYS A 52 4.99 -4.10 -19.98
N VAL A 53 5.56 -3.15 -19.25
CA VAL A 53 4.79 -2.02 -18.72
C VAL A 53 4.40 -1.13 -19.90
N THR A 54 3.15 -1.20 -20.32
CA THR A 54 2.59 -0.36 -21.37
C THR A 54 2.22 1.02 -20.80
N ARG A 55 1.97 2.00 -21.66
CA ARG A 55 1.45 3.32 -21.26
C ARG A 55 0.15 3.20 -20.48
N GLU A 56 -0.76 2.37 -20.96
CA GLU A 56 -2.05 2.09 -20.32
C GLU A 56 -1.87 1.51 -18.91
N THR A 57 -0.93 0.56 -18.73
CA THR A 57 -0.61 0.02 -17.40
C THR A 57 -0.08 1.12 -16.46
N ARG A 58 0.74 2.05 -16.96
CA ARG A 58 1.26 3.16 -16.15
C ARG A 58 0.16 4.16 -15.76
N GLU A 59 -0.74 4.47 -16.68
CA GLU A 59 -1.91 5.33 -16.40
C GLU A 59 -2.82 4.70 -15.35
N THR A 60 -3.05 3.39 -15.42
CA THR A 60 -3.82 2.62 -14.42
C THR A 60 -3.12 2.65 -13.06
N LEU A 61 -1.80 2.47 -13.00
CA LEU A 61 -1.03 2.55 -11.77
C LEU A 61 -1.02 3.97 -11.18
N ALA A 62 -0.94 5.01 -12.01
CA ALA A 62 -1.02 6.39 -11.57
C ALA A 62 -2.40 6.72 -10.96
N LYS A 63 -3.48 6.19 -11.55
CA LYS A 63 -4.84 6.29 -11.01
C LYS A 63 -4.97 5.53 -9.69
N SER A 64 -4.41 4.33 -9.60
CA SER A 64 -4.39 3.53 -8.36
C SER A 64 -3.64 4.24 -7.23
N ALA A 65 -2.50 4.87 -7.53
CA ALA A 65 -1.75 5.67 -6.55
C ALA A 65 -2.59 6.82 -6.00
N ARG A 66 -3.38 7.52 -6.86
CA ARG A 66 -4.29 8.57 -6.43
C ARG A 66 -5.42 8.05 -5.53
N ASN A 67 -5.99 6.90 -5.88
CA ASN A 67 -7.04 6.27 -5.06
C ASN A 67 -6.49 5.91 -3.67
N LYS A 68 -5.26 5.34 -3.64
CA LYS A 68 -4.60 4.99 -2.37
C LYS A 68 -4.31 6.22 -1.51
N MET A 69 -3.94 7.35 -2.13
CA MET A 69 -3.79 8.62 -1.43
C MET A 69 -5.10 9.08 -0.78
N ASN A 70 -6.22 8.98 -1.50
CA ASN A 70 -7.53 9.35 -0.97
C ASN A 70 -7.94 8.46 0.23
N GLU A 71 -7.68 7.16 0.16
CA GLU A 71 -7.89 6.24 1.29
C GLU A 71 -7.03 6.64 2.49
N THR A 72 -5.73 6.89 2.28
CA THR A 72 -4.81 7.32 3.34
C THR A 72 -5.28 8.63 3.99
N LYS A 73 -5.78 9.58 3.20
CA LYS A 73 -6.34 10.84 3.72
C LYS A 73 -7.53 10.61 4.65
N ILE A 74 -8.41 9.68 4.30
CA ILE A 74 -9.56 9.32 5.13
C ILE A 74 -9.09 8.65 6.43
N GLU A 75 -8.13 7.72 6.34
CA GLU A 75 -7.56 7.03 7.50
C GLU A 75 -6.86 8.01 8.46
N LEU A 76 -6.04 8.93 7.96
CA LEU A 76 -5.38 9.95 8.78
C LEU A 76 -6.41 10.83 9.51
N ARG A 77 -7.47 11.26 8.83
CA ARG A 77 -8.54 12.03 9.44
C ARG A 77 -9.31 11.24 10.52
N ASN A 78 -9.53 9.95 10.30
CA ASN A 78 -10.16 9.08 11.29
C ASN A 78 -9.30 8.95 12.55
N ILE A 79 -7.99 8.76 12.38
CA ILE A 79 -7.03 8.71 13.50
C ILE A 79 -7.03 10.04 14.26
N GLN A 80 -6.93 11.16 13.56
CA GLN A 80 -6.97 12.50 14.15
C GLN A 80 -8.25 12.70 15.00
N ASN A 81 -9.42 12.33 14.45
CA ASN A 81 -10.70 12.42 15.14
C ASN A 81 -10.75 11.51 16.37
N GLU A 82 -10.24 10.28 16.28
CA GLU A 82 -10.18 9.33 17.40
C GLU A 82 -9.35 9.89 18.56
N TYR A 83 -8.14 10.38 18.26
CA TYR A 83 -7.26 10.95 19.29
C TYR A 83 -7.82 12.23 19.88
N THR A 84 -8.39 13.11 19.07
CA THR A 84 -9.08 14.32 19.56
C THR A 84 -10.21 13.96 20.51
N LYS A 85 -11.03 12.95 20.18
CA LYS A 85 -12.11 12.45 21.03
C LYS A 85 -11.57 11.89 22.35
N LYS A 86 -10.50 11.09 22.32
CA LYS A 86 -9.85 10.57 23.54
C LYS A 86 -9.38 11.69 24.48
N VAL A 87 -8.87 12.79 23.92
CA VAL A 87 -8.41 13.95 24.68
C VAL A 87 -9.62 14.66 25.32
N VAL A 88 -10.71 14.89 24.57
CA VAL A 88 -11.96 15.47 25.05
C VAL A 88 -12.59 14.62 26.18
N ASP A 89 -12.65 13.31 25.98
CA ASP A 89 -13.22 12.39 26.97
C ASP A 89 -12.44 12.40 28.30
N LYS A 90 -11.11 12.53 28.24
CA LYS A 90 -10.28 12.65 29.45
C LYS A 90 -10.51 13.98 30.17
N GLN A 91 -10.68 15.08 29.46
CA GLN A 91 -11.02 16.36 30.06
C GLN A 91 -12.37 16.33 30.78
N ASN A 92 -13.39 15.76 30.13
CA ASN A 92 -14.75 15.71 30.67
C ASN A 92 -14.88 14.80 31.92
N LYS A 93 -14.04 13.76 32.05
CA LYS A 93 -14.06 12.84 33.19
C LYS A 93 -13.35 13.36 34.42
N GLY A 94 -12.86 14.60 34.43
CA GLY A 94 -12.23 15.24 35.58
C GLY A 94 -10.96 14.54 36.10
N ALA A 95 -10.42 13.58 35.32
CA ALA A 95 -9.29 12.74 35.75
C ALA A 95 -7.94 13.47 35.63
N SER A 96 -7.92 14.72 35.19
CA SER A 96 -6.70 15.47 35.00
C SER A 96 -6.90 16.95 35.26
N SER A 97 -6.07 17.54 36.09
CA SER A 97 -5.94 19.00 36.24
C SER A 97 -5.26 19.64 35.02
N ILE A 98 -5.60 19.18 33.81
CA ILE A 98 -5.08 19.73 32.57
C ILE A 98 -5.75 21.09 32.38
N SER A 99 -4.93 22.13 32.23
CA SER A 99 -5.45 23.47 31.95
C SER A 99 -6.15 23.52 30.59
N LYS A 100 -7.03 24.51 30.38
CA LYS A 100 -7.64 24.72 29.06
C LYS A 100 -6.60 24.94 27.96
N ASP A 101 -5.54 25.64 28.30
CA ASP A 101 -4.46 25.97 27.34
C ASP A 101 -3.67 24.73 26.93
N ASP A 102 -3.37 23.83 27.89
CA ASP A 102 -2.70 22.55 27.60
C ASP A 102 -3.58 21.67 26.72
N PHE A 103 -4.90 21.66 26.96
CA PHE A 103 -5.86 20.91 26.15
C PHE A 103 -5.89 21.38 24.70
N GLU A 104 -5.98 22.70 24.46
CA GLU A 104 -5.92 23.26 23.12
C GLU A 104 -4.53 23.04 22.48
N GLY A 105 -3.46 23.11 23.26
CA GLY A 105 -2.12 22.76 22.82
C GLY A 105 -2.00 21.34 22.27
N VAL A 106 -2.54 20.36 22.99
CA VAL A 106 -2.55 18.94 22.55
C VAL A 106 -3.37 18.77 21.27
N LYS A 107 -4.53 19.40 21.16
CA LYS A 107 -5.34 19.35 19.93
C LYS A 107 -4.58 19.91 18.73
N ASN A 108 -3.92 21.06 18.92
CA ASN A 108 -3.13 21.69 17.86
C ASN A 108 -1.97 20.81 17.42
N VAL A 109 -1.29 20.11 18.35
CA VAL A 109 -0.25 19.12 18.02
C VAL A 109 -0.81 17.97 17.20
N ILE A 110 -1.97 17.41 17.59
CA ILE A 110 -2.61 16.32 16.83
C ILE A 110 -2.92 16.77 15.39
N MET A 111 -3.46 17.97 15.23
CA MET A 111 -3.77 18.53 13.91
C MET A 111 -2.49 18.79 13.08
N ALA A 112 -1.44 19.33 13.70
CA ALA A 112 -0.18 19.60 13.02
C ALA A 112 0.49 18.30 12.53
N VAL A 113 0.47 17.25 13.35
CA VAL A 113 1.00 15.92 13.00
C VAL A 113 0.21 15.33 11.82
N GLU A 114 -1.12 15.38 11.86
CA GLU A 114 -1.96 14.90 10.73
C GLU A 114 -1.61 15.63 9.44
N GLN A 115 -1.55 16.96 9.48
CA GLN A 115 -1.21 17.79 8.31
C GLN A 115 0.18 17.48 7.75
N GLN A 116 1.17 17.25 8.61
CA GLN A 116 2.52 16.92 8.19
C GLN A 116 2.56 15.58 7.45
N PHE A 117 1.91 14.53 7.98
CA PHE A 117 1.84 13.25 7.29
C PHE A 117 1.06 13.32 5.98
N LEU A 118 0.02 14.14 5.93
CA LEU A 118 -0.76 14.37 4.72
C LEU A 118 0.09 14.99 3.62
N LEU A 119 0.88 16.02 3.93
CA LEU A 119 1.78 16.67 2.99
C LEU A 119 2.81 15.70 2.42
N VAL A 120 3.45 14.88 3.28
CA VAL A 120 4.42 13.87 2.84
C VAL A 120 3.77 12.86 1.90
N ALA A 121 2.58 12.37 2.25
CA ALA A 121 1.86 11.40 1.41
C ALA A 121 1.43 12.00 0.06
N GLU A 122 1.03 13.27 0.02
CA GLU A 122 0.70 13.99 -1.21
C GLU A 122 1.94 14.18 -2.11
N GLU A 123 3.06 14.59 -1.55
CA GLU A 123 4.32 14.75 -2.27
C GLU A 123 4.80 13.44 -2.88
N ASP A 124 4.80 12.36 -2.10
CA ASP A 124 5.22 11.03 -2.57
C ASP A 124 4.30 10.50 -3.67
N THR A 125 2.99 10.73 -3.53
CA THR A 125 2.02 10.37 -4.57
C THR A 125 2.27 11.13 -5.86
N GLN A 126 2.51 12.45 -5.78
CA GLN A 126 2.80 13.28 -6.94
C GLN A 126 4.11 12.88 -7.63
N LYS A 127 5.18 12.62 -6.85
CA LYS A 127 6.45 12.11 -7.37
C LYS A 127 6.23 10.80 -8.12
N LYS A 128 5.51 9.85 -7.49
CA LYS A 128 5.23 8.55 -8.10
C LYS A 128 4.40 8.66 -9.37
N GLN A 129 3.40 9.53 -9.41
CA GLN A 129 2.61 9.75 -10.61
C GLN A 129 3.45 10.35 -11.75
N LYS A 130 4.30 11.33 -11.45
CA LYS A 130 5.25 11.89 -12.43
C LYS A 130 6.20 10.82 -12.97
N ASP A 131 6.78 10.00 -12.09
CA ASP A 131 7.67 8.91 -12.50
C ASP A 131 7.00 7.87 -13.39
N LEU A 132 5.73 7.57 -13.13
CA LEU A 132 4.95 6.62 -13.93
C LEU A 132 4.59 7.18 -15.31
N LEU A 133 4.27 8.47 -15.40
CA LEU A 133 3.78 9.09 -16.63
C LEU A 133 4.93 9.61 -17.51
N ASN A 134 6.07 10.03 -16.94
CA ASN A 134 7.19 10.61 -17.68
C ASN A 134 8.22 9.58 -18.18
N LYS A 135 8.13 8.31 -17.79
CA LYS A 135 8.97 7.25 -18.38
C LYS A 135 8.41 6.85 -19.75
N THR A 136 8.87 7.54 -20.75
CA THR A 136 8.73 7.18 -22.18
C THR A 136 9.58 5.95 -22.50
#